data_89b5fec0446553e3ca4d4509a58d8ea7
#
_entry.id   89b5fec0446553e3ca4d4509a58d8ea7
#
_cell.length_a   1.000
_cell.length_b   1.000
_cell.length_c   1.000
_cell.angle_alpha   90.00
_cell.angle_beta   90.00
_cell.angle_gamma   90.00
#
_symmetry.space_group_name_H-M   'P 1'
#
loop_
_entity.id
_entity.type
_entity.pdbx_description
1 polymer ?
#
loop_
_entity_poly.entity_id
_entity_poly.type
_entity_poly.pdbx_seq_one_letter_code
_entity_poly.pdbx_strand_id
1 'polypeptide(L)'
;MAEIAKLRESIESLSAQLGQRDARIAELERLLDESRRSGKRQAAPFSKASPVEEPAKPGRKRGDAHGRHGHRMAPVGPIDRELSAPLPSCCPDCGGELELERTAEQFQVDLPPPRPVVTRFNVDVGRCVGCGKRVQGRHAEQTSDALGAASSQVGPVAKSWAAWLHYGLGLSFQKTSALLARLGVNLTAGAISQAAQSTSTALVPVENSIVAAVNGSKMIVPDESGWRVGGESAWLWAAATTRATCYWVADGRGFDQACQVVSPEFGGVMVRDGWAPYRRFDKATHQTCLAHLLRRCDELISDLPAWARSTPRRVRELLSEALDARNLDDAERAVVVADLAERVELLADDAHPHDENRKLVAHLYAEREALFTFLAHPDVDATNWRAEQAIRPAVVNRKVWGGNRTWRGAETQGRMMSVLRTAAQQRVDAIDFLTRLARAPTPADVPPLFT
;
A
#
# COMPACT_ATOMS: atom_id res chain seq x y z
N MET A 1 36.16 39.13 57.16
CA MET A 1 36.01 37.68 57.49
C MET A 1 34.55 37.20 57.30
N ALA A 2 33.53 37.92 57.86
CA ALA A 2 32.09 37.54 57.76
C ALA A 2 31.58 37.58 56.29
N GLU A 3 32.08 38.49 55.44
CA GLU A 3 31.67 38.64 54.06
C GLU A 3 32.22 37.49 53.15
N ILE A 4 33.45 37.04 53.44
CA ILE A 4 34.08 35.90 52.77
C ILE A 4 33.35 34.61 53.14
N ALA A 5 32.86 34.45 54.36
CA ALA A 5 32.08 33.29 54.76
C ALA A 5 30.70 33.24 54.02
N LYS A 6 30.00 34.39 53.90
CA LYS A 6 28.74 34.50 53.11
C LYS A 6 28.95 34.21 51.62
N LEU A 7 30.04 34.69 51.05
CA LEU A 7 30.35 34.40 49.63
C LEU A 7 30.65 32.92 49.40
N ARG A 8 31.32 32.24 50.31
CA ARG A 8 31.56 30.78 50.24
C ARG A 8 30.26 30.01 50.34
N GLU A 9 29.35 30.34 51.24
CA GLU A 9 28.05 29.72 51.40
C GLU A 9 27.17 29.92 50.14
N SER A 10 27.23 31.12 49.52
CA SER A 10 26.56 31.40 48.25
C SER A 10 27.15 30.58 47.09
N ILE A 11 28.46 30.41 47.03
CA ILE A 11 29.12 29.59 46.00
C ILE A 11 28.75 28.11 46.18
N GLU A 12 28.73 27.59 47.40
CA GLU A 12 28.30 26.21 47.67
C GLU A 12 26.83 25.99 47.29
N SER A 13 25.95 26.95 47.63
CA SER A 13 24.54 26.92 47.26
C SER A 13 24.35 26.95 45.73
N LEU A 14 25.05 27.84 45.03
CA LEU A 14 25.01 27.93 43.57
C LEU A 14 25.58 26.67 42.89
N SER A 15 26.66 26.11 43.43
CA SER A 15 27.22 24.84 42.93
C SER A 15 26.25 23.67 43.09
N ALA A 16 25.53 23.59 44.20
CA ALA A 16 24.51 22.59 44.45
C ALA A 16 23.32 22.75 43.46
N GLN A 17 22.89 24.01 43.22
CA GLN A 17 21.83 24.30 42.23
C GLN A 17 22.28 23.97 40.81
N LEU A 18 23.53 24.24 40.41
CA LEU A 18 24.08 23.85 39.13
C LEU A 18 24.09 22.33 38.99
N GLY A 19 24.54 21.58 39.97
CA GLY A 19 24.51 20.12 39.94
C GLY A 19 23.09 19.54 39.80
N GLN A 20 22.09 20.14 40.45
CA GLN A 20 20.68 19.75 40.25
C GLN A 20 20.16 20.04 38.83
N ARG A 21 20.55 21.20 38.28
CA ARG A 21 20.18 21.56 36.89
C ARG A 21 20.83 20.65 35.88
N ASP A 22 22.11 20.31 36.03
CA ASP A 22 22.82 19.40 35.15
C ASP A 22 22.22 18.00 35.20
N ALA A 23 21.88 17.48 36.38
CA ALA A 23 21.16 16.22 36.52
C ALA A 23 19.77 16.25 35.82
N ARG A 24 19.07 17.39 35.90
CA ARG A 24 17.78 17.55 35.20
C ARG A 24 17.93 17.66 33.69
N ILE A 25 18.97 18.33 33.21
CA ILE A 25 19.31 18.37 31.76
C ILE A 25 19.59 16.97 31.25
N ALA A 26 20.45 16.20 31.93
CA ALA A 26 20.77 14.83 31.55
C ALA A 26 19.52 13.93 31.52
N GLU A 27 18.61 14.09 32.48
CA GLU A 27 17.33 13.35 32.48
C GLU A 27 16.41 13.76 31.32
N LEU A 28 16.31 15.07 31.04
CA LEU A 28 15.53 15.56 29.91
C LEU A 28 16.13 15.13 28.56
N GLU A 29 17.45 15.10 28.41
CA GLU A 29 18.13 14.59 27.23
C GLU A 29 17.88 13.10 27.05
N ARG A 30 17.91 12.31 28.13
CA ARG A 30 17.55 10.89 28.13
C ARG A 30 16.11 10.68 27.68
N LEU A 31 15.16 11.42 28.25
CA LEU A 31 13.74 11.36 27.88
C LEU A 31 13.51 11.81 26.43
N LEU A 32 14.24 12.82 25.97
CA LEU A 32 14.18 13.29 24.59
C LEU A 32 14.71 12.21 23.63
N ASP A 33 15.79 11.53 24.01
CA ASP A 33 16.38 10.44 23.21
C ASP A 33 15.47 9.20 23.21
N GLU A 34 14.82 8.87 24.33
CA GLU A 34 13.78 7.85 24.40
C GLU A 34 12.57 8.22 23.55
N SER A 35 12.11 9.47 23.61
CA SER A 35 11.02 9.99 22.77
C SER A 35 11.40 9.95 21.28
N ARG A 36 12.62 10.35 20.91
CA ARG A 36 13.15 10.26 19.54
C ARG A 36 13.29 8.81 19.07
N ARG A 37 13.66 7.89 19.96
CA ARG A 37 13.73 6.44 19.64
C ARG A 37 12.33 5.83 19.56
N SER A 38 11.38 6.25 20.39
CA SER A 38 9.97 5.80 20.30
C SER A 38 9.26 6.40 19.10
N GLY A 39 9.51 7.66 18.74
CA GLY A 39 9.03 8.29 17.52
C GLY A 39 9.64 7.75 16.23
N LYS A 40 10.83 7.12 16.30
CA LYS A 40 11.45 6.39 15.19
C LYS A 40 10.93 4.97 15.03
N ARG A 41 10.24 4.41 16.01
CA ARG A 41 9.42 3.21 15.82
C ARG A 41 8.22 3.66 15.02
N GLN A 42 8.26 3.38 13.71
CA GLN A 42 7.11 3.56 12.84
C GLN A 42 5.90 2.96 13.56
N ALA A 43 4.91 3.82 13.84
CA ALA A 43 3.67 3.37 14.44
C ALA A 43 3.19 2.14 13.67
N ALA A 44 2.83 1.10 14.40
CA ALA A 44 2.20 -0.04 13.75
C ALA A 44 1.02 0.53 12.94
N PRO A 45 0.85 0.19 11.64
CA PRO A 45 -0.28 0.69 10.84
C PRO A 45 -1.63 0.28 11.42
N PHE A 46 -1.60 -0.44 12.52
CA PHE A 46 -2.71 -0.79 13.38
C PHE A 46 -2.29 -0.49 14.84
N SER A 47 -2.05 0.78 15.17
CA SER A 47 -2.12 1.18 16.57
C SER A 47 -3.58 0.92 16.96
N LYS A 48 -3.80 -0.21 17.61
CA LYS A 48 -5.09 -0.50 18.20
C LYS A 48 -5.33 0.61 19.23
N ALA A 49 -6.48 1.26 19.18
CA ALA A 49 -7.03 1.96 20.32
C ALA A 49 -6.88 1.07 21.57
N SER A 50 -6.88 1.70 22.77
CA SER A 50 -6.84 0.95 24.03
C SER A 50 -7.72 -0.30 23.94
N PRO A 51 -7.28 -1.44 24.52
CA PRO A 51 -8.06 -2.66 24.48
C PRO A 51 -9.51 -2.36 24.89
N VAL A 52 -10.47 -2.73 24.07
CA VAL A 52 -11.88 -2.62 24.41
C VAL A 52 -12.14 -3.63 25.52
N GLU A 53 -12.67 -3.16 26.65
CA GLU A 53 -12.94 -4.02 27.84
C GLU A 53 -13.84 -5.20 27.48
N GLU A 54 -14.79 -5.02 26.56
CA GLU A 54 -15.60 -6.07 25.99
C GLU A 54 -15.49 -6.08 24.45
N PRO A 55 -14.56 -6.86 23.87
CA PRO A 55 -14.45 -6.96 22.43
C PRO A 55 -15.71 -7.62 21.84
N ALA A 56 -16.32 -6.98 20.85
CA ALA A 56 -17.42 -7.59 20.11
C ALA A 56 -16.99 -8.94 19.53
N LYS A 57 -17.85 -9.96 19.62
CA LYS A 57 -17.58 -11.28 19.06
C LYS A 57 -17.24 -11.13 17.57
N PRO A 58 -16.16 -11.74 17.06
CA PRO A 58 -15.82 -11.68 15.66
C PRO A 58 -16.94 -12.32 14.84
N GLY A 59 -17.27 -11.69 13.72
CA GLY A 59 -18.29 -12.16 12.79
C GLY A 59 -19.39 -11.12 12.55
N ARG A 60 -20.14 -11.30 11.47
CA ARG A 60 -21.31 -10.48 11.17
C ARG A 60 -22.44 -10.83 12.13
N LYS A 61 -23.16 -9.82 12.63
CA LYS A 61 -24.37 -10.05 13.43
C LYS A 61 -25.39 -10.82 12.59
N ARG A 62 -26.02 -11.85 13.16
CA ARG A 62 -27.16 -12.54 12.54
C ARG A 62 -28.33 -11.55 12.41
N GLY A 63 -28.96 -11.49 11.25
CA GLY A 63 -30.16 -10.67 11.01
C GLY A 63 -30.48 -10.56 9.53
N ASP A 64 -31.69 -10.13 9.24
CA ASP A 64 -32.25 -10.01 7.89
C ASP A 64 -31.47 -9.03 6.99
N ALA A 65 -30.79 -8.04 7.60
CA ALA A 65 -29.94 -7.08 6.91
C ALA A 65 -28.70 -7.70 6.20
N HIS A 66 -28.32 -8.93 6.50
CA HIS A 66 -27.17 -9.61 5.91
C HIS A 66 -27.51 -10.68 4.87
N GLY A 67 -28.77 -10.76 4.47
CA GLY A 67 -29.26 -11.73 3.51
C GLY A 67 -29.18 -13.19 4.01
N ARG A 68 -29.76 -14.09 3.26
CA ARG A 68 -29.58 -15.52 3.44
C ARG A 68 -28.11 -15.84 3.23
N HIS A 69 -27.46 -16.53 4.17
CA HIS A 69 -26.13 -17.05 3.94
C HIS A 69 -26.16 -17.90 2.68
N GLY A 70 -25.56 -17.42 1.59
CA GLY A 70 -25.45 -18.19 0.38
C GLY A 70 -24.72 -19.48 0.69
N HIS A 71 -25.40 -20.60 0.55
CA HIS A 71 -24.72 -21.90 0.49
C HIS A 71 -23.78 -21.86 -0.70
N ARG A 72 -22.68 -22.63 -0.62
CA ARG A 72 -21.77 -22.77 -1.74
C ARG A 72 -22.58 -23.34 -2.91
N MET A 73 -22.62 -22.58 -4.01
CA MET A 73 -23.32 -23.02 -5.22
C MET A 73 -22.61 -24.25 -5.80
N ALA A 74 -23.37 -25.10 -6.49
CA ALA A 74 -22.77 -26.15 -7.30
C ALA A 74 -21.75 -25.55 -8.28
N PRO A 75 -20.59 -26.20 -8.49
CA PRO A 75 -19.57 -25.70 -9.40
C PRO A 75 -20.12 -25.63 -10.82
N VAL A 76 -19.81 -24.54 -11.53
CA VAL A 76 -20.09 -24.37 -12.96
C VAL A 76 -18.83 -24.77 -13.72
N GLY A 77 -18.83 -25.94 -14.31
CA GLY A 77 -17.68 -26.44 -15.06
C GLY A 77 -17.69 -27.95 -15.26
N PRO A 78 -16.67 -28.51 -15.91
CA PRO A 78 -16.58 -29.97 -16.07
C PRO A 78 -16.41 -30.67 -14.71
N ILE A 79 -17.02 -31.84 -14.59
CA ILE A 79 -16.85 -32.75 -13.47
C ILE A 79 -15.69 -33.68 -13.77
N ASP A 80 -14.62 -33.63 -12.98
CA ASP A 80 -13.42 -34.45 -13.19
C ASP A 80 -13.63 -35.90 -12.75
N ARG A 81 -14.48 -36.11 -11.75
CA ARG A 81 -14.75 -37.45 -11.18
C ARG A 81 -16.20 -37.53 -10.74
N GLU A 82 -16.88 -38.59 -11.16
CA GLU A 82 -18.21 -38.95 -10.67
C GLU A 82 -18.12 -40.24 -9.86
N LEU A 83 -18.61 -40.24 -8.66
CA LEU A 83 -18.55 -41.36 -7.73
C LEU A 83 -19.95 -41.64 -7.20
N SER A 84 -20.30 -42.92 -7.17
CA SER A 84 -21.57 -43.36 -6.58
C SER A 84 -21.39 -43.71 -5.09
N ALA A 85 -22.34 -43.25 -4.28
CA ALA A 85 -22.44 -43.59 -2.87
C ALA A 85 -23.77 -44.34 -2.64
N PRO A 86 -23.81 -45.68 -2.86
CA PRO A 86 -25.03 -46.46 -2.69
C PRO A 86 -25.46 -46.53 -1.22
N LEU A 87 -26.73 -46.81 -1.01
CA LEU A 87 -27.23 -47.13 0.34
C LEU A 87 -26.44 -48.27 0.95
N PRO A 88 -26.28 -48.32 2.29
CA PRO A 88 -25.74 -49.51 2.98
C PRO A 88 -26.65 -50.72 2.75
N SER A 89 -26.15 -51.90 2.95
CA SER A 89 -26.86 -53.15 2.73
C SER A 89 -28.11 -53.34 3.63
N CYS A 90 -28.16 -52.64 4.75
CA CYS A 90 -29.26 -52.64 5.68
C CYS A 90 -29.27 -51.39 6.55
N CYS A 91 -30.34 -51.10 7.22
CA CYS A 91 -30.44 -49.97 8.15
C CYS A 91 -29.42 -50.11 9.30
N PRO A 92 -28.58 -49.11 9.56
CA PRO A 92 -27.57 -49.19 10.60
C PRO A 92 -28.13 -49.29 12.03
N ASP A 93 -29.37 -48.89 12.24
CA ASP A 93 -30.00 -48.90 13.56
C ASP A 93 -30.80 -50.19 13.87
N CYS A 94 -31.52 -50.72 12.88
CA CYS A 94 -32.41 -51.86 13.12
C CYS A 94 -32.14 -53.08 12.22
N GLY A 95 -31.21 -52.99 11.25
CA GLY A 95 -30.92 -54.07 10.32
C GLY A 95 -31.97 -54.32 9.22
N GLY A 96 -33.02 -53.51 9.15
CA GLY A 96 -34.08 -53.67 8.17
C GLY A 96 -33.65 -53.33 6.73
N GLU A 97 -34.45 -53.76 5.75
CA GLU A 97 -34.27 -53.46 4.32
C GLU A 97 -34.42 -51.97 4.06
N LEU A 98 -33.64 -51.43 3.11
CA LEU A 98 -33.65 -50.04 2.73
C LEU A 98 -34.22 -49.87 1.32
N GLU A 99 -35.13 -48.93 1.13
CA GLU A 99 -35.66 -48.54 -0.14
C GLU A 99 -35.03 -47.20 -0.59
N LEU A 100 -34.63 -47.10 -1.86
CA LEU A 100 -34.06 -45.87 -2.45
C LEU A 100 -35.18 -44.88 -2.74
N GLU A 101 -35.24 -43.76 -2.03
CA GLU A 101 -36.21 -42.68 -2.28
C GLU A 101 -35.75 -41.75 -3.38
N ARG A 102 -34.48 -41.34 -3.37
CA ARG A 102 -33.90 -40.41 -4.34
C ARG A 102 -32.37 -40.46 -4.36
N THR A 103 -31.78 -40.06 -5.45
CA THR A 103 -30.37 -39.75 -5.53
C THR A 103 -30.17 -38.22 -5.42
N ALA A 104 -29.33 -37.77 -4.52
CA ALA A 104 -28.99 -36.37 -4.33
C ALA A 104 -27.51 -36.12 -4.76
N GLU A 105 -27.26 -34.97 -5.33
CA GLU A 105 -25.92 -34.57 -5.74
C GLU A 105 -25.18 -33.85 -4.61
N GLN A 106 -23.91 -34.18 -4.41
CA GLN A 106 -22.97 -33.49 -3.50
C GLN A 106 -21.67 -33.23 -4.24
N PHE A 107 -21.17 -31.99 -4.12
CA PHE A 107 -19.94 -31.58 -4.80
C PHE A 107 -18.83 -31.34 -3.78
N GLN A 108 -17.63 -31.83 -4.10
CA GLN A 108 -16.40 -31.57 -3.37
C GLN A 108 -15.37 -31.01 -4.37
N VAL A 109 -14.91 -29.80 -4.13
CA VAL A 109 -13.87 -29.14 -4.96
C VAL A 109 -12.55 -29.21 -4.21
N ASP A 110 -11.55 -29.83 -4.83
CA ASP A 110 -10.22 -30.02 -4.30
C ASP A 110 -9.13 -29.56 -5.26
N LEU A 111 -7.89 -29.50 -4.82
CA LEU A 111 -6.74 -29.17 -5.65
C LEU A 111 -6.13 -30.47 -6.21
N PRO A 112 -5.82 -30.52 -7.51
CA PRO A 112 -5.08 -31.65 -8.07
C PRO A 112 -3.66 -31.68 -7.48
N PRO A 113 -2.98 -32.83 -7.46
CA PRO A 113 -1.56 -32.89 -7.11
C PRO A 113 -0.74 -31.95 -7.98
N PRO A 114 -0.05 -30.94 -7.41
CA PRO A 114 0.69 -29.99 -8.20
C PRO A 114 1.91 -30.67 -8.86
N ARG A 115 2.07 -30.45 -10.16
CA ARG A 115 3.26 -30.90 -10.91
C ARG A 115 3.70 -29.80 -11.90
N PRO A 116 5.02 -29.60 -12.07
CA PRO A 116 5.51 -28.68 -13.09
C PRO A 116 5.30 -29.24 -14.49
N VAL A 117 5.14 -28.36 -15.47
CA VAL A 117 5.24 -28.70 -16.88
C VAL A 117 6.72 -28.62 -17.28
N VAL A 118 7.28 -29.72 -17.77
CA VAL A 118 8.68 -29.79 -18.23
C VAL A 118 8.69 -29.86 -19.76
N THR A 119 9.28 -28.83 -20.40
CA THR A 119 9.46 -28.78 -21.87
C THR A 119 10.91 -29.05 -22.19
N ARG A 120 11.17 -30.01 -23.09
CA ARG A 120 12.49 -30.28 -23.68
C ARG A 120 12.59 -29.58 -25.02
N PHE A 121 13.58 -28.75 -25.20
CA PHE A 121 13.97 -28.22 -26.49
C PHE A 121 15.17 -28.98 -27.02
N ASN A 122 15.04 -29.63 -28.16
CA ASN A 122 16.16 -30.21 -28.89
C ASN A 122 16.75 -29.13 -29.78
N VAL A 123 17.95 -28.64 -29.43
CA VAL A 123 18.56 -27.50 -30.11
C VAL A 123 19.70 -27.99 -30.99
N ASP A 124 19.56 -27.87 -32.28
CA ASP A 124 20.61 -28.21 -33.23
C ASP A 124 21.74 -27.17 -33.16
N VAL A 125 22.97 -27.65 -33.18
CA VAL A 125 24.18 -26.81 -33.13
C VAL A 125 25.07 -27.19 -34.32
N GLY A 126 25.39 -26.22 -35.17
CA GLY A 126 26.21 -26.42 -36.35
C GLY A 126 27.32 -25.39 -36.49
N ARG A 127 28.12 -25.55 -37.52
CA ARG A 127 29.15 -24.58 -37.94
C ARG A 127 28.90 -24.13 -39.38
N CYS A 128 29.11 -22.83 -39.60
CA CYS A 128 29.09 -22.29 -40.97
C CYS A 128 30.31 -22.85 -41.74
N VAL A 129 30.07 -23.45 -42.91
CA VAL A 129 31.12 -24.01 -43.75
C VAL A 129 32.04 -22.91 -44.30
N GLY A 130 31.50 -21.70 -44.56
CA GLY A 130 32.26 -20.62 -45.14
C GLY A 130 33.14 -19.88 -44.16
N CYS A 131 32.67 -19.56 -42.91
CA CYS A 131 33.38 -18.75 -41.95
C CYS A 131 33.70 -19.48 -40.63
N GLY A 132 33.30 -20.73 -40.46
CA GLY A 132 33.53 -21.53 -39.25
C GLY A 132 32.73 -21.09 -38.00
N LYS A 133 31.90 -20.05 -38.09
CA LYS A 133 31.08 -19.55 -36.97
C LYS A 133 30.16 -20.65 -36.49
N ARG A 134 30.15 -20.89 -35.17
CA ARG A 134 29.19 -21.78 -34.50
C ARG A 134 27.83 -21.06 -34.39
N VAL A 135 26.76 -21.75 -34.80
CA VAL A 135 25.39 -21.29 -34.74
C VAL A 135 24.50 -22.35 -34.09
N GLN A 136 23.41 -21.95 -33.49
CA GLN A 136 22.45 -22.84 -32.90
C GLN A 136 21.02 -22.44 -33.30
N GLY A 137 20.14 -23.42 -33.35
CA GLY A 137 18.70 -23.22 -33.56
C GLY A 137 18.07 -22.54 -32.32
N ARG A 138 16.89 -21.97 -32.56
CA ARG A 138 16.08 -21.39 -31.49
C ARG A 138 14.61 -21.64 -31.76
N HIS A 139 13.89 -22.12 -30.73
CA HIS A 139 12.43 -22.23 -30.75
C HIS A 139 11.79 -20.93 -30.23
N ALA A 140 10.63 -20.54 -30.72
CA ALA A 140 9.94 -19.31 -30.33
C ALA A 140 9.60 -19.24 -28.85
N GLU A 141 9.35 -20.38 -28.21
CA GLU A 141 9.05 -20.43 -26.77
C GLU A 141 10.31 -20.44 -25.86
N GLN A 142 11.52 -20.52 -26.44
CA GLN A 142 12.75 -20.45 -25.63
C GLN A 142 12.98 -19.02 -25.13
N THR A 143 13.18 -18.88 -23.82
CA THR A 143 13.50 -17.61 -23.17
C THR A 143 14.99 -17.43 -22.88
N SER A 144 15.83 -18.40 -23.31
CA SER A 144 17.28 -18.36 -23.17
C SER A 144 17.95 -19.20 -24.24
N ASP A 145 19.13 -18.77 -24.67
CA ASP A 145 20.00 -19.47 -25.63
C ASP A 145 21.08 -20.32 -24.93
N ALA A 146 21.05 -20.41 -23.60
CA ALA A 146 22.05 -21.13 -22.82
C ALA A 146 21.96 -22.64 -23.05
N LEU A 147 23.12 -23.26 -23.33
CA LEU A 147 23.32 -24.70 -23.48
C LEU A 147 24.30 -25.24 -22.44
N GLY A 148 24.44 -26.55 -22.35
CA GLY A 148 25.36 -27.23 -21.41
C GLY A 148 24.88 -27.10 -19.94
N ALA A 149 25.74 -26.75 -19.03
CA ALA A 149 25.43 -26.66 -17.59
C ALA A 149 24.31 -25.65 -17.27
N ALA A 150 24.11 -24.64 -18.09
CA ALA A 150 23.08 -23.63 -17.93
C ALA A 150 21.80 -23.93 -18.74
N SER A 151 21.67 -25.10 -19.36
CA SER A 151 20.53 -25.46 -20.21
C SER A 151 19.25 -25.73 -19.45
N SER A 152 19.32 -26.05 -18.17
CA SER A 152 18.14 -26.26 -17.33
C SER A 152 17.68 -24.92 -16.74
N GLN A 153 16.51 -24.48 -17.16
CA GLN A 153 16.01 -23.14 -16.81
C GLN A 153 14.60 -23.21 -16.23
N VAL A 154 14.27 -22.22 -15.40
CA VAL A 154 12.91 -22.01 -14.95
C VAL A 154 12.16 -21.18 -15.96
N GLY A 155 10.99 -21.68 -16.35
CA GLY A 155 10.15 -21.05 -17.35
C GLY A 155 9.53 -19.70 -16.92
N PRO A 156 9.02 -18.92 -17.90
CA PRO A 156 8.51 -17.58 -17.64
C PRO A 156 7.28 -17.57 -16.71
N VAL A 157 6.40 -18.55 -16.82
CA VAL A 157 5.21 -18.67 -15.95
C VAL A 157 5.61 -18.77 -14.47
N ALA A 158 6.57 -19.64 -14.13
CA ALA A 158 7.02 -19.80 -12.76
C ALA A 158 7.74 -18.56 -12.23
N LYS A 159 8.49 -17.84 -13.07
CA LYS A 159 9.09 -16.53 -12.73
C LYS A 159 8.02 -15.46 -12.47
N SER A 160 6.97 -15.42 -13.29
CA SER A 160 5.83 -14.50 -13.12
C SER A 160 5.06 -14.78 -11.82
N TRP A 161 4.81 -16.06 -11.49
CA TRP A 161 4.26 -16.48 -10.21
C TRP A 161 5.15 -16.04 -9.05
N ALA A 162 6.47 -16.25 -9.14
CA ALA A 162 7.41 -15.82 -8.11
C ALA A 162 7.35 -14.31 -7.85
N ALA A 163 7.29 -13.52 -8.91
CA ALA A 163 7.16 -12.07 -8.84
C ALA A 163 5.82 -11.65 -8.20
N TRP A 164 4.73 -12.23 -8.63
CA TRP A 164 3.40 -11.94 -8.07
C TRP A 164 3.28 -12.33 -6.60
N LEU A 165 3.78 -13.50 -6.21
CA LEU A 165 3.79 -13.96 -4.82
C LEU A 165 4.58 -13.00 -3.91
N HIS A 166 5.72 -12.48 -4.37
CA HIS A 166 6.54 -11.58 -3.57
C HIS A 166 5.99 -10.14 -3.58
N TYR A 167 5.84 -9.53 -4.74
CA TYR A 167 5.49 -8.12 -4.86
C TYR A 167 3.99 -7.84 -4.77
N GLY A 168 3.16 -8.79 -5.17
CA GLY A 168 1.70 -8.70 -5.12
C GLY A 168 1.11 -9.16 -3.78
N LEU A 169 1.52 -10.34 -3.30
CA LEU A 169 1.00 -10.92 -2.05
C LEU A 169 1.90 -10.70 -0.82
N GLY A 170 3.11 -10.16 -1.00
CA GLY A 170 4.00 -9.81 0.10
C GLY A 170 4.73 -10.99 0.77
N LEU A 171 4.81 -12.15 0.13
CA LEU A 171 5.62 -13.24 0.64
C LEU A 171 7.11 -12.86 0.59
N SER A 172 7.89 -13.21 1.62
CA SER A 172 9.34 -13.06 1.51
C SER A 172 9.89 -13.99 0.41
N PHE A 173 11.05 -13.67 -0.16
CA PHE A 173 11.69 -14.54 -1.16
C PHE A 173 11.86 -15.98 -0.69
N GLN A 174 12.16 -16.19 0.60
CA GLN A 174 12.26 -17.53 1.17
C GLN A 174 10.92 -18.28 1.20
N LYS A 175 9.83 -17.59 1.61
CA LYS A 175 8.47 -18.17 1.58
C LYS A 175 8.02 -18.46 0.16
N THR A 176 8.33 -17.58 -0.79
CA THR A 176 8.06 -17.78 -2.21
C THR A 176 8.80 -19.01 -2.74
N SER A 177 10.09 -19.14 -2.43
CA SER A 177 10.90 -20.32 -2.77
C SER A 177 10.30 -21.61 -2.21
N ALA A 178 9.93 -21.59 -0.92
CA ALA A 178 9.34 -22.75 -0.26
C ALA A 178 7.98 -23.16 -0.88
N LEU A 179 7.14 -22.20 -1.22
CA LEU A 179 5.86 -22.44 -1.89
C LEU A 179 6.06 -23.05 -3.29
N LEU A 180 6.96 -22.47 -4.10
CA LEU A 180 7.24 -22.98 -5.44
C LEU A 180 7.84 -24.40 -5.40
N ALA A 181 8.67 -24.72 -4.41
CA ALA A 181 9.19 -26.06 -4.21
C ALA A 181 8.07 -27.08 -3.91
N ARG A 182 7.02 -26.68 -3.18
CA ARG A 182 5.81 -27.53 -2.99
C ARG A 182 5.04 -27.77 -4.28
N LEU A 183 5.16 -26.86 -5.23
CA LEU A 183 4.59 -27.00 -6.58
C LEU A 183 5.55 -27.73 -7.55
N GLY A 184 6.68 -28.25 -7.06
CA GLY A 184 7.68 -28.97 -7.86
C GLY A 184 8.66 -28.08 -8.64
N VAL A 185 8.67 -26.76 -8.37
CA VAL A 185 9.58 -25.80 -9.02
C VAL A 185 10.63 -25.32 -8.01
N ASN A 186 11.86 -25.81 -8.14
CA ASN A 186 12.97 -25.45 -7.26
C ASN A 186 13.65 -24.17 -7.72
N LEU A 187 13.45 -23.09 -6.95
CA LEU A 187 14.06 -21.77 -7.13
C LEU A 187 14.62 -21.28 -5.79
N THR A 188 15.87 -20.86 -5.77
CA THR A 188 16.43 -20.22 -4.57
C THR A 188 15.90 -18.78 -4.44
N ALA A 189 15.90 -18.26 -3.21
CA ALA A 189 15.54 -16.86 -2.95
C ALA A 189 16.40 -15.87 -3.78
N GLY A 190 17.69 -16.16 -3.96
CA GLY A 190 18.59 -15.38 -4.80
C GLY A 190 18.20 -15.41 -6.28
N ALA A 191 17.84 -16.59 -6.81
CA ALA A 191 17.40 -16.73 -8.19
C ALA A 191 16.08 -15.99 -8.45
N ILE A 192 15.14 -16.02 -7.48
CA ILE A 192 13.89 -15.24 -7.56
C ILE A 192 14.20 -13.73 -7.62
N SER A 193 15.09 -13.25 -6.75
CA SER A 193 15.50 -11.83 -6.73
C SER A 193 16.16 -11.42 -8.05
N GLN A 194 17.06 -12.23 -8.60
CA GLN A 194 17.69 -11.96 -9.90
C GLN A 194 16.68 -11.96 -11.06
N ALA A 195 15.77 -12.93 -11.08
CA ALA A 195 14.71 -12.98 -12.08
C ALA A 195 13.81 -11.73 -12.02
N ALA A 196 13.44 -11.29 -10.81
CA ALA A 196 12.66 -10.08 -10.60
C ALA A 196 13.39 -8.82 -11.09
N GLN A 197 14.70 -8.68 -10.83
CA GLN A 197 15.50 -7.57 -11.34
C GLN A 197 15.59 -7.55 -12.87
N SER A 198 15.76 -8.73 -13.50
CA SER A 198 15.75 -8.83 -14.96
C SER A 198 14.39 -8.45 -15.54
N THR A 199 13.30 -8.94 -14.95
CA THR A 199 11.93 -8.56 -15.34
C THR A 199 11.70 -7.06 -15.15
N SER A 200 12.15 -6.49 -14.04
CA SER A 200 12.07 -5.04 -13.78
C SER A 200 12.76 -4.22 -14.86
N THR A 201 13.92 -4.65 -15.34
CA THR A 201 14.60 -3.96 -16.47
C THR A 201 13.75 -3.97 -17.74
N ALA A 202 13.10 -5.08 -18.06
CA ALA A 202 12.20 -5.19 -19.22
C ALA A 202 10.91 -4.36 -19.06
N LEU A 203 10.51 -4.03 -17.82
CA LEU A 203 9.32 -3.26 -17.52
C LEU A 203 9.50 -1.73 -17.61
N VAL A 204 10.69 -1.22 -17.91
CA VAL A 204 10.94 0.25 -17.99
C VAL A 204 9.96 0.96 -18.94
N PRO A 205 9.67 0.47 -20.16
CA PRO A 205 8.70 1.11 -21.05
C PRO A 205 7.27 1.13 -20.47
N VAL A 206 6.89 0.08 -19.73
CA VAL A 206 5.59 -0.02 -19.07
C VAL A 206 5.50 0.96 -17.91
N GLU A 207 6.56 1.08 -17.10
CA GLU A 207 6.64 2.08 -16.02
C GLU A 207 6.48 3.51 -16.58
N ASN A 208 7.17 3.84 -17.67
CA ASN A 208 7.04 5.14 -18.32
C ASN A 208 5.58 5.42 -18.76
N SER A 209 4.87 4.41 -19.27
CA SER A 209 3.45 4.54 -19.61
C SER A 209 2.57 4.74 -18.37
N ILE A 210 2.89 4.10 -17.24
CA ILE A 210 2.19 4.31 -15.97
C ILE A 210 2.43 5.73 -15.46
N VAL A 211 3.68 6.22 -15.48
CA VAL A 211 4.02 7.60 -15.08
C VAL A 211 3.29 8.62 -15.96
N ALA A 212 3.26 8.39 -17.28
CA ALA A 212 2.50 9.24 -18.20
C ALA A 212 0.99 9.22 -17.90
N ALA A 213 0.41 8.06 -17.62
CA ALA A 213 -1.00 7.92 -17.25
C ALA A 213 -1.33 8.60 -15.91
N VAL A 214 -0.42 8.56 -14.93
CA VAL A 214 -0.56 9.28 -13.66
C VAL A 214 -0.56 10.79 -13.92
N ASN A 215 0.43 11.32 -14.64
CA ASN A 215 0.54 12.75 -14.89
C ASN A 215 -0.52 13.30 -15.86
N GLY A 216 -1.07 12.47 -16.74
CA GLY A 216 -2.19 12.82 -17.62
C GLY A 216 -3.57 12.67 -16.99
N SER A 217 -3.66 12.27 -15.71
CA SER A 217 -4.93 12.08 -15.03
C SER A 217 -5.54 13.40 -14.56
N LYS A 218 -6.87 13.43 -14.41
CA LYS A 218 -7.58 14.58 -13.82
C LYS A 218 -7.33 14.73 -12.32
N MET A 219 -6.99 13.63 -11.65
CA MET A 219 -6.80 13.59 -10.20
C MET A 219 -5.66 12.64 -9.84
N ILE A 220 -4.76 13.11 -8.98
CA ILE A 220 -3.70 12.30 -8.36
C ILE A 220 -3.90 12.32 -6.84
N VAL A 221 -3.73 11.16 -6.22
CA VAL A 221 -3.72 11.01 -4.76
C VAL A 221 -2.35 10.50 -4.36
N PRO A 222 -1.41 11.37 -3.97
CA PRO A 222 -0.09 10.98 -3.50
C PRO A 222 -0.13 10.64 -2.01
N ASP A 223 0.77 9.73 -1.59
CA ASP A 223 1.05 9.42 -0.19
C ASP A 223 2.44 8.78 -0.08
N GLU A 224 3.04 8.78 1.09
CA GLU A 224 4.33 8.14 1.34
C GLU A 224 4.37 7.45 2.71
N SER A 225 5.21 6.44 2.79
CA SER A 225 5.45 5.71 4.04
C SER A 225 6.93 5.46 4.23
N GLY A 226 7.38 5.49 5.48
CA GLY A 226 8.76 5.16 5.79
C GLY A 226 9.15 3.79 5.20
N TRP A 227 10.34 3.70 4.66
CA TRP A 227 10.93 2.51 4.06
C TRP A 227 12.37 2.32 4.55
N ARG A 228 13.03 1.24 4.14
CA ARG A 228 14.44 1.01 4.42
C ARG A 228 15.16 0.44 3.21
N VAL A 229 16.37 0.95 2.94
CA VAL A 229 17.28 0.43 1.92
C VAL A 229 18.65 0.25 2.54
N GLY A 230 19.18 -0.97 2.53
CA GLY A 230 20.47 -1.28 3.14
C GLY A 230 20.54 -1.04 4.66
N GLY A 231 19.39 -0.97 5.34
CA GLY A 231 19.30 -0.60 6.76
C GLY A 231 19.09 0.89 6.99
N GLU A 232 19.38 1.75 6.00
CA GLU A 232 19.20 3.19 6.06
C GLU A 232 17.74 3.59 5.87
N SER A 233 17.38 4.77 6.40
CA SER A 233 16.03 5.33 6.27
C SER A 233 15.78 5.76 4.82
N ALA A 234 14.65 5.34 4.28
CA ALA A 234 14.15 5.70 2.96
C ALA A 234 12.63 5.89 3.02
N TRP A 235 12.01 6.29 1.92
CA TRP A 235 10.58 6.52 1.81
C TRP A 235 10.03 5.81 0.58
N LEU A 236 8.97 5.03 0.78
CA LEU A 236 8.20 4.49 -0.33
C LEU A 236 7.05 5.43 -0.59
N TRP A 237 6.98 5.91 -1.79
CA TRP A 237 5.98 6.82 -2.31
C TRP A 237 4.98 6.08 -3.18
N ALA A 238 3.76 6.59 -3.25
CA ALA A 238 2.74 6.16 -4.17
C ALA A 238 2.01 7.38 -4.75
N ALA A 239 1.76 7.37 -6.04
CA ALA A 239 0.85 8.29 -6.71
C ALA A 239 -0.29 7.47 -7.33
N ALA A 240 -1.47 7.54 -6.72
CA ALA A 240 -2.63 6.75 -7.12
C ALA A 240 -3.64 7.58 -7.91
N THR A 241 -4.16 7.00 -8.98
CA THR A 241 -5.29 7.52 -9.75
C THR A 241 -6.39 6.47 -9.83
N THR A 242 -7.48 6.75 -10.54
CA THR A 242 -8.53 5.75 -10.80
C THR A 242 -8.06 4.61 -11.71
N ARG A 243 -7.07 4.86 -12.59
CA ARG A 243 -6.64 3.92 -13.64
C ARG A 243 -5.23 3.38 -13.47
N ALA A 244 -4.37 4.08 -12.75
CA ALA A 244 -2.96 3.73 -12.59
C ALA A 244 -2.48 4.06 -11.17
N THR A 245 -1.45 3.35 -10.74
CA THR A 245 -0.72 3.66 -9.50
C THR A 245 0.76 3.49 -9.76
N CYS A 246 1.54 4.53 -9.51
CA CYS A 246 2.99 4.49 -9.57
C CYS A 246 3.57 4.45 -8.15
N TYR A 247 4.54 3.57 -7.91
CA TYR A 247 5.32 3.50 -6.68
C TYR A 247 6.78 3.75 -6.98
N TRP A 248 7.45 4.44 -6.07
CA TRP A 248 8.91 4.59 -6.11
C TRP A 248 9.47 4.67 -4.70
N VAL A 249 10.76 4.42 -4.57
CA VAL A 249 11.47 4.53 -3.30
C VAL A 249 12.52 5.62 -3.44
N ALA A 250 12.51 6.58 -2.51
CA ALA A 250 13.44 7.70 -2.48
C ALA A 250 14.16 7.80 -1.12
N ASP A 251 15.26 8.52 -1.10
CA ASP A 251 16.09 8.77 0.08
C ASP A 251 15.51 9.81 1.04
N GLY A 252 14.47 10.53 0.61
CA GLY A 252 13.85 11.59 1.38
C GLY A 252 12.33 11.68 1.23
N ARG A 253 11.77 12.62 1.97
CA ARG A 253 10.33 12.93 2.05
C ARG A 253 10.08 14.38 1.63
N GLY A 254 10.77 14.88 0.64
CA GLY A 254 10.68 16.26 0.18
C GLY A 254 9.92 16.40 -1.14
N PHE A 255 9.77 17.65 -1.58
CA PHE A 255 9.17 17.97 -2.87
C PHE A 255 9.94 17.35 -4.04
N ASP A 256 11.28 17.41 -4.00
CA ASP A 256 12.14 16.89 -5.08
C ASP A 256 11.97 15.37 -5.24
N GLN A 257 11.72 14.64 -4.12
CA GLN A 257 11.43 13.22 -4.15
C GLN A 257 10.04 12.93 -4.72
N ALA A 258 9.04 13.77 -4.43
CA ALA A 258 7.72 13.69 -5.06
C ALA A 258 7.80 13.94 -6.57
N CYS A 259 8.64 14.88 -7.00
CA CYS A 259 8.85 15.24 -8.40
C CYS A 259 9.55 14.16 -9.23
N GLN A 260 10.08 13.09 -8.62
CA GLN A 260 10.61 11.97 -9.40
C GLN A 260 9.56 11.26 -10.27
N VAL A 261 8.28 11.37 -9.90
CA VAL A 261 7.15 10.76 -10.63
C VAL A 261 6.08 11.77 -10.97
N VAL A 262 5.67 12.60 -10.00
CA VAL A 262 4.61 13.61 -10.20
C VAL A 262 5.24 14.87 -10.79
N SER A 263 4.79 15.28 -11.97
CA SER A 263 5.29 16.49 -12.62
C SER A 263 5.00 17.75 -11.78
N PRO A 264 5.97 18.63 -11.57
CA PRO A 264 5.71 19.96 -10.98
C PRO A 264 4.65 20.77 -11.73
N GLU A 265 4.51 20.51 -13.04
CA GLU A 265 3.52 21.16 -13.92
C GLU A 265 2.14 20.46 -13.92
N PHE A 266 1.91 19.50 -12.99
CA PHE A 266 0.62 18.82 -12.90
C PHE A 266 -0.49 19.83 -12.60
N GLY A 267 -1.43 20.00 -13.53
CA GLY A 267 -2.53 20.97 -13.45
C GLY A 267 -3.90 20.36 -13.08
N GLY A 268 -3.93 19.07 -12.70
CA GLY A 268 -5.16 18.42 -12.22
C GLY A 268 -5.42 18.65 -10.73
N VAL A 269 -6.31 17.88 -10.15
CA VAL A 269 -6.61 17.91 -8.71
C VAL A 269 -5.66 16.99 -7.94
N MET A 270 -5.01 17.51 -6.90
CA MET A 270 -4.17 16.73 -5.98
C MET A 270 -4.89 16.56 -4.63
N VAL A 271 -5.35 15.33 -4.34
CA VAL A 271 -5.95 15.00 -3.05
C VAL A 271 -4.85 14.50 -2.12
N ARG A 272 -4.52 15.26 -1.08
CA ARG A 272 -3.34 15.05 -0.25
C ARG A 272 -3.63 15.16 1.25
N ASP A 273 -2.73 14.67 2.07
CA ASP A 273 -2.69 15.02 3.48
C ASP A 273 -2.15 16.46 3.67
N GLY A 274 -2.05 16.92 4.92
CA GLY A 274 -1.53 18.24 5.27
C GLY A 274 -0.01 18.39 5.11
N TRP A 275 0.71 17.45 4.48
CA TRP A 275 2.16 17.51 4.37
C TRP A 275 2.64 18.66 3.47
N ALA A 276 3.48 19.54 4.04
CA ALA A 276 3.86 20.81 3.41
C ALA A 276 4.46 20.70 1.99
N PRO A 277 5.30 19.72 1.65
CA PRO A 277 5.86 19.58 0.30
C PRO A 277 4.81 19.50 -0.80
N TYR A 278 3.64 18.92 -0.56
CA TYR A 278 2.58 18.85 -1.58
C TYR A 278 2.04 20.22 -1.99
N ARG A 279 2.07 21.21 -1.10
CA ARG A 279 1.63 22.59 -1.41
C ARG A 279 2.51 23.30 -2.45
N ARG A 280 3.70 22.77 -2.75
CA ARG A 280 4.61 23.30 -3.78
C ARG A 280 4.20 22.93 -5.21
N PHE A 281 3.22 22.05 -5.39
CA PHE A 281 2.60 21.80 -6.69
C PHE A 281 1.59 22.91 -6.98
N ASP A 282 2.08 24.11 -7.25
CA ASP A 282 1.31 25.35 -7.38
C ASP A 282 0.39 25.41 -8.61
N LYS A 283 0.60 24.54 -9.59
CA LYS A 283 -0.27 24.38 -10.76
C LYS A 283 -1.46 23.45 -10.47
N ALA A 284 -1.38 22.63 -9.43
CA ALA A 284 -2.46 21.74 -9.07
C ALA A 284 -3.55 22.46 -8.27
N THR A 285 -4.80 22.08 -8.50
CA THR A 285 -5.88 22.37 -7.57
C THR A 285 -5.79 21.39 -6.42
N HIS A 286 -5.78 21.86 -5.18
CA HIS A 286 -5.60 20.99 -4.01
C HIS A 286 -6.93 20.63 -3.37
N GLN A 287 -7.03 19.37 -2.88
CA GLN A 287 -8.01 18.92 -1.91
C GLN A 287 -7.25 18.35 -0.71
N THR A 288 -7.46 18.93 0.47
CA THR A 288 -6.90 18.35 1.70
C THR A 288 -7.75 17.20 2.21
N CYS A 289 -7.13 16.18 2.77
CA CYS A 289 -7.84 15.00 3.28
C CYS A 289 -8.64 15.33 4.54
N LEU A 290 -9.96 15.36 4.44
CA LEU A 290 -10.83 15.65 5.58
C LEU A 290 -10.76 14.57 6.67
N ALA A 291 -10.47 13.31 6.31
CA ALA A 291 -10.34 12.24 7.30
C ALA A 291 -9.18 12.48 8.29
N HIS A 292 -8.08 13.09 7.85
CA HIS A 292 -6.98 13.44 8.73
C HIS A 292 -7.35 14.57 9.70
N LEU A 293 -8.07 15.58 9.22
CA LEU A 293 -8.56 16.68 10.05
C LEU A 293 -9.60 16.19 11.07
N LEU A 294 -10.56 15.36 10.64
CA LEU A 294 -11.57 14.75 11.51
C LEU A 294 -10.92 13.91 12.61
N ARG A 295 -9.96 13.05 12.25
CA ARG A 295 -9.20 12.27 13.24
C ARG A 295 -8.48 13.15 14.24
N ARG A 296 -7.85 14.23 13.77
CA ARG A 296 -7.20 15.21 14.65
C ARG A 296 -8.20 15.86 15.61
N CYS A 297 -9.40 16.19 15.14
CA CYS A 297 -10.48 16.71 16.00
C CYS A 297 -10.89 15.68 17.06
N ASP A 298 -11.09 14.42 16.67
CA ASP A 298 -11.50 13.36 17.60
C ASP A 298 -10.41 13.12 18.68
N GLU A 299 -9.13 13.11 18.32
CA GLU A 299 -8.00 13.04 19.25
C GLU A 299 -8.03 14.20 20.23
N LEU A 300 -8.20 15.44 19.76
CA LEU A 300 -8.25 16.62 20.61
C LEU A 300 -9.50 16.65 21.51
N ILE A 301 -10.65 16.19 21.04
CA ILE A 301 -11.86 16.06 21.86
C ILE A 301 -11.63 15.06 23.01
N SER A 302 -10.89 13.98 22.76
CA SER A 302 -10.53 12.99 23.78
C SER A 302 -9.54 13.56 24.80
N ASP A 303 -8.46 14.16 24.31
CA ASP A 303 -7.26 14.44 25.10
C ASP A 303 -7.33 15.78 25.85
N LEU A 304 -8.08 16.78 25.33
CA LEU A 304 -8.15 18.11 25.90
C LEU A 304 -9.05 18.19 27.15
N PRO A 305 -8.79 19.14 28.08
CA PRO A 305 -9.70 19.42 29.16
C PRO A 305 -11.05 19.93 28.67
N ALA A 306 -12.11 19.70 29.40
CA ALA A 306 -13.50 19.98 28.98
C ALA A 306 -13.72 21.40 28.42
N TRP A 307 -13.07 22.40 29.02
CA TRP A 307 -13.17 23.82 28.63
C TRP A 307 -12.54 24.10 27.24
N ALA A 308 -11.60 23.27 26.77
CA ALA A 308 -10.89 23.47 25.51
C ALA A 308 -11.50 22.64 24.34
N ARG A 309 -12.50 21.79 24.59
CA ARG A 309 -13.07 20.86 23.59
C ARG A 309 -14.06 21.51 22.62
N SER A 310 -14.48 22.73 22.85
CA SER A 310 -15.46 23.43 21.99
C SER A 310 -14.90 23.67 20.59
N THR A 311 -13.66 24.13 20.46
CA THR A 311 -13.02 24.40 19.16
C THR A 311 -12.94 23.16 18.28
N PRO A 312 -12.34 22.01 18.70
CA PRO A 312 -12.28 20.83 17.85
C PRO A 312 -13.66 20.23 17.54
N ARG A 313 -14.68 20.40 18.41
CA ARG A 313 -16.06 20.02 18.09
C ARG A 313 -16.64 20.86 16.96
N ARG A 314 -16.50 22.19 17.02
CA ARG A 314 -16.96 23.10 15.97
C ARG A 314 -16.30 22.79 14.61
N VAL A 315 -14.99 22.54 14.61
CA VAL A 315 -14.27 22.14 13.41
C VAL A 315 -14.78 20.79 12.88
N ARG A 316 -14.99 19.82 13.78
CA ARG A 316 -15.51 18.51 13.41
C ARG A 316 -16.91 18.58 12.80
N GLU A 317 -17.81 19.38 13.39
CA GLU A 317 -19.17 19.63 12.90
C GLU A 317 -19.14 20.25 11.49
N LEU A 318 -18.32 21.30 11.29
CA LEU A 318 -18.11 21.95 10.01
C LEU A 318 -17.64 20.98 8.91
N LEU A 319 -16.64 20.15 9.22
CA LEU A 319 -16.13 19.16 8.26
C LEU A 319 -17.12 18.04 7.98
N SER A 320 -17.94 17.65 8.96
CA SER A 320 -19.00 16.64 8.77
C SER A 320 -20.11 17.17 7.87
N GLU A 321 -20.54 18.42 8.09
CA GLU A 321 -21.51 19.12 7.24
C GLU A 321 -21.01 19.26 5.80
N ALA A 322 -19.72 19.54 5.60
CA ALA A 322 -19.12 19.54 4.27
C ALA A 322 -19.25 18.16 3.57
N LEU A 323 -19.04 17.06 4.30
CA LEU A 323 -19.19 15.72 3.72
C LEU A 323 -20.64 15.42 3.34
N ASP A 324 -21.60 15.85 4.15
CA ASP A 324 -23.03 15.66 3.89
C ASP A 324 -23.51 16.50 2.71
N ALA A 325 -22.94 17.70 2.53
CA ALA A 325 -23.25 18.62 1.43
C ALA A 325 -22.95 18.02 0.04
N ARG A 326 -22.15 16.96 -0.07
CA ARG A 326 -21.92 16.27 -1.34
C ARG A 326 -23.21 15.69 -1.97
N ASN A 327 -24.20 15.39 -1.15
CA ASN A 327 -25.47 14.79 -1.58
C ASN A 327 -26.53 15.84 -2.00
N LEU A 328 -26.23 17.13 -1.82
CA LEU A 328 -27.10 18.24 -2.20
C LEU A 328 -27.02 18.52 -3.71
N ASP A 329 -28.03 19.21 -4.24
CA ASP A 329 -27.95 19.76 -5.60
C ASP A 329 -26.91 20.87 -5.71
N ASP A 330 -26.58 21.30 -6.94
CA ASP A 330 -25.50 22.25 -7.19
C ASP A 330 -25.76 23.63 -6.58
N ALA A 331 -27.03 24.09 -6.54
CA ALA A 331 -27.40 25.40 -6.00
C ALA A 331 -27.33 25.38 -4.46
N GLU A 332 -27.92 24.37 -3.84
CA GLU A 332 -27.87 24.17 -2.39
C GLU A 332 -26.42 24.01 -1.91
N ARG A 333 -25.64 23.21 -2.64
CA ARG A 333 -24.22 22.98 -2.34
C ARG A 333 -23.39 24.26 -2.39
N ALA A 334 -23.61 25.13 -3.38
CA ALA A 334 -22.92 26.41 -3.48
C ALA A 334 -23.18 27.31 -2.28
N VAL A 335 -24.42 27.35 -1.76
CA VAL A 335 -24.79 28.10 -0.55
C VAL A 335 -24.08 27.53 0.67
N VAL A 336 -24.07 26.21 0.84
CA VAL A 336 -23.40 25.55 1.97
C VAL A 336 -21.89 25.79 1.91
N VAL A 337 -21.27 25.70 0.74
CA VAL A 337 -19.81 25.98 0.59
C VAL A 337 -19.47 27.39 1.00
N ALA A 338 -20.30 28.40 0.63
CA ALA A 338 -20.07 29.78 1.02
C ALA A 338 -20.17 29.97 2.55
N ASP A 339 -21.20 29.39 3.18
CA ASP A 339 -21.36 29.41 4.66
C ASP A 339 -20.19 28.73 5.36
N LEU A 340 -19.78 27.55 4.90
CA LEU A 340 -18.66 26.83 5.49
C LEU A 340 -17.34 27.58 5.37
N ALA A 341 -17.11 28.26 4.23
CA ALA A 341 -15.93 29.11 4.04
C ALA A 341 -15.92 30.30 5.00
N GLU A 342 -17.03 31.00 5.17
CA GLU A 342 -17.18 32.08 6.14
C GLU A 342 -16.93 31.59 7.57
N ARG A 343 -17.45 30.43 7.94
CA ARG A 343 -17.25 29.84 9.26
C ARG A 343 -15.79 29.46 9.53
N VAL A 344 -15.02 29.08 8.50
CA VAL A 344 -13.56 28.88 8.64
C VAL A 344 -12.84 30.18 8.93
N GLU A 345 -13.21 31.29 8.27
CA GLU A 345 -12.64 32.63 8.56
C GLU A 345 -12.99 33.07 9.98
N LEU A 346 -14.26 32.95 10.40
CA LEU A 346 -14.69 33.27 11.76
C LEU A 346 -13.97 32.44 12.83
N LEU A 347 -13.72 31.16 12.57
CA LEU A 347 -12.93 30.32 13.47
C LEU A 347 -11.48 30.80 13.58
N ALA A 348 -10.89 31.32 12.49
CA ALA A 348 -9.53 31.85 12.50
C ALA A 348 -9.41 33.15 13.30
N ASP A 349 -10.44 33.99 13.30
CA ASP A 349 -10.50 35.25 14.04
C ASP A 349 -10.82 35.08 15.54
N ASP A 350 -11.39 33.94 15.92
CA ASP A 350 -11.73 33.64 17.33
C ASP A 350 -10.48 33.48 18.20
N ALA A 351 -10.62 33.85 19.48
CA ALA A 351 -9.59 33.58 20.47
C ALA A 351 -9.58 32.09 20.87
N HIS A 352 -8.43 31.44 20.72
CA HIS A 352 -8.21 30.04 21.11
C HIS A 352 -7.17 29.95 22.26
N PRO A 353 -7.58 29.95 23.55
CA PRO A 353 -6.65 29.96 24.68
C PRO A 353 -5.71 28.75 24.73
N HIS A 354 -6.16 27.59 24.25
CA HIS A 354 -5.37 26.34 24.25
C HIS A 354 -4.46 26.23 23.02
N ASP A 355 -3.18 25.89 23.23
CA ASP A 355 -2.17 25.80 22.14
C ASP A 355 -2.55 24.84 21.00
N GLU A 356 -3.08 23.68 21.36
CA GLU A 356 -3.48 22.68 20.33
C GLU A 356 -4.68 23.16 19.50
N ASN A 357 -5.58 23.95 20.10
CA ASN A 357 -6.67 24.59 19.36
C ASN A 357 -6.13 25.63 18.38
N ARG A 358 -5.16 26.46 18.80
CA ARG A 358 -4.50 27.41 17.88
C ARG A 358 -3.83 26.72 16.73
N LYS A 359 -3.14 25.60 16.98
CA LYS A 359 -2.50 24.79 15.93
C LYS A 359 -3.52 24.16 14.98
N LEU A 360 -4.64 23.65 15.51
CA LEU A 360 -5.72 23.08 14.70
C LEU A 360 -6.31 24.14 13.76
N VAL A 361 -6.68 25.29 14.32
CA VAL A 361 -7.31 26.39 13.56
C VAL A 361 -6.33 26.99 12.54
N ALA A 362 -5.08 27.22 12.92
CA ALA A 362 -4.03 27.70 12.01
C ALA A 362 -3.83 26.70 10.83
N HIS A 363 -3.87 25.40 11.11
CA HIS A 363 -3.80 24.38 10.06
C HIS A 363 -5.04 24.42 9.17
N LEU A 364 -6.23 24.47 9.76
CA LEU A 364 -7.49 24.56 9.01
C LEU A 364 -7.49 25.79 8.09
N TYR A 365 -7.09 26.94 8.59
CA TYR A 365 -7.00 28.19 7.82
C TYR A 365 -5.96 28.13 6.71
N ALA A 366 -4.81 27.52 6.97
CA ALA A 366 -3.78 27.29 5.94
C ALA A 366 -4.27 26.38 4.80
N GLU A 367 -5.26 25.54 5.05
CA GLU A 367 -5.86 24.62 4.07
C GLU A 367 -7.19 25.14 3.50
N ARG A 368 -7.67 26.33 3.88
CA ARG A 368 -9.04 26.82 3.57
C ARG A 368 -9.44 26.73 2.09
N GLU A 369 -8.52 27.01 1.19
CA GLU A 369 -8.78 26.92 -0.27
C GLU A 369 -8.85 25.48 -0.78
N ALA A 370 -8.30 24.52 0.00
CA ALA A 370 -8.25 23.09 -0.33
C ALA A 370 -9.27 22.24 0.45
N LEU A 371 -10.11 22.83 1.31
CA LEU A 371 -11.05 22.07 2.14
C LEU A 371 -12.24 21.54 1.34
N PHE A 372 -12.75 22.32 0.39
CA PHE A 372 -14.05 22.09 -0.24
C PHE A 372 -13.96 21.84 -1.75
N THR A 373 -12.78 21.64 -2.30
CA THR A 373 -12.55 21.33 -3.73
C THR A 373 -13.39 20.15 -4.20
N PHE A 374 -13.56 19.11 -3.36
CA PHE A 374 -14.37 17.94 -3.65
C PHE A 374 -15.85 18.24 -3.85
N LEU A 375 -16.37 19.35 -3.34
CA LEU A 375 -17.75 19.79 -3.54
C LEU A 375 -17.94 20.46 -4.92
N ALA A 376 -16.90 21.10 -5.44
CA ALA A 376 -16.91 21.68 -6.79
C ALA A 376 -16.62 20.64 -7.89
N HIS A 377 -16.00 19.49 -7.53
CA HIS A 377 -15.58 18.47 -8.48
C HIS A 377 -16.14 17.10 -8.07
N PRO A 378 -17.22 16.60 -8.71
CA PRO A 378 -17.89 15.34 -8.32
C PRO A 378 -16.98 14.10 -8.33
N ASP A 379 -15.96 14.09 -9.20
CA ASP A 379 -15.01 12.98 -9.33
C ASP A 379 -13.87 13.02 -8.30
N VAL A 380 -13.80 14.07 -7.47
CA VAL A 380 -12.75 14.25 -6.48
C VAL A 380 -13.19 13.70 -5.12
N ASP A 381 -12.36 12.84 -4.54
CA ASP A 381 -12.61 12.31 -3.19
C ASP A 381 -12.31 13.38 -2.12
N ALA A 382 -13.10 13.43 -1.06
CA ALA A 382 -12.85 14.29 0.11
C ALA A 382 -11.65 13.81 0.96
N THR A 383 -11.16 12.62 0.70
CA THR A 383 -10.11 11.94 1.49
C THR A 383 -9.07 11.28 0.59
N ASN A 384 -7.86 11.08 1.10
CA ASN A 384 -6.78 10.40 0.36
C ASN A 384 -6.84 8.86 0.45
N TRP A 385 -8.01 8.28 0.69
CA TRP A 385 -8.21 6.84 0.89
C TRP A 385 -7.60 5.95 -0.20
N ARG A 386 -7.55 6.45 -1.46
CA ARG A 386 -6.95 5.72 -2.60
C ARG A 386 -5.47 5.48 -2.39
N ALA A 387 -4.75 6.50 -1.94
CA ALA A 387 -3.32 6.38 -1.65
C ALA A 387 -3.07 5.57 -0.38
N GLU A 388 -3.89 5.73 0.66
CA GLU A 388 -3.81 4.88 1.86
C GLU A 388 -4.01 3.40 1.50
N GLN A 389 -4.98 3.07 0.64
CA GLN A 389 -5.17 1.70 0.14
C GLN A 389 -4.01 1.23 -0.75
N ALA A 390 -3.42 2.12 -1.54
CA ALA A 390 -2.27 1.79 -2.37
C ALA A 390 -1.02 1.48 -1.53
N ILE A 391 -0.74 2.29 -0.53
CA ILE A 391 0.45 2.15 0.35
C ILE A 391 0.32 0.98 1.34
N ARG A 392 -0.88 0.64 1.77
CA ARG A 392 -1.12 -0.39 2.80
C ARG A 392 -0.44 -1.74 2.52
N PRO A 393 -0.47 -2.33 1.31
CA PRO A 393 0.26 -3.56 1.03
C PRO A 393 1.76 -3.43 1.29
N ALA A 394 2.38 -2.34 0.86
CA ALA A 394 3.80 -2.09 1.10
C ALA A 394 4.14 -1.99 2.59
N VAL A 395 3.30 -1.31 3.38
CA VAL A 395 3.44 -1.22 4.84
C VAL A 395 3.36 -2.58 5.51
N VAL A 396 2.46 -3.47 5.03
CA VAL A 396 2.38 -4.86 5.51
C VAL A 396 3.63 -5.64 5.12
N ASN A 397 4.05 -5.54 3.86
CA ASN A 397 5.23 -6.22 3.33
C ASN A 397 6.49 -5.85 4.10
N ARG A 398 6.69 -4.56 4.42
CA ARG A 398 7.79 -4.09 5.25
C ARG A 398 7.85 -4.79 6.62
N LYS A 399 6.71 -5.13 7.22
CA LYS A 399 6.68 -5.88 8.48
C LYS A 399 7.09 -7.34 8.31
N VAL A 400 6.90 -7.91 7.12
CA VAL A 400 7.25 -9.29 6.83
C VAL A 400 8.75 -9.46 6.53
N TRP A 401 9.37 -8.51 5.80
CA TRP A 401 10.74 -8.68 5.31
C TRP A 401 11.62 -7.41 5.37
N GLY A 402 11.15 -6.32 5.96
CA GLY A 402 11.98 -5.21 6.47
C GLY A 402 12.34 -4.11 5.48
N GLY A 403 12.18 -4.29 4.18
CA GLY A 403 12.61 -3.35 3.13
C GLY A 403 13.63 -3.96 2.16
N ASN A 404 14.31 -3.15 1.39
CA ASN A 404 15.24 -3.60 0.35
C ASN A 404 16.71 -3.54 0.83
N ARG A 405 17.54 -4.46 0.37
CA ARG A 405 18.97 -4.47 0.71
C ARG A 405 19.79 -3.48 -0.11
N THR A 406 19.32 -3.15 -1.32
CA THR A 406 20.02 -2.28 -2.27
C THR A 406 19.05 -1.34 -2.95
N TRP A 407 19.52 -0.22 -3.48
CA TRP A 407 18.73 0.72 -4.28
C TRP A 407 18.18 0.07 -5.56
N ARG A 408 18.93 -0.81 -6.21
CA ARG A 408 18.43 -1.60 -7.34
C ARG A 408 17.26 -2.49 -6.93
N GLY A 409 17.31 -3.06 -5.72
CA GLY A 409 16.15 -3.82 -5.15
C GLY A 409 14.96 -2.91 -4.87
N ALA A 410 15.20 -1.69 -4.42
CA ALA A 410 14.17 -0.70 -4.15
C ALA A 410 13.50 -0.21 -5.46
N GLU A 411 14.26 0.05 -6.50
CA GLU A 411 13.75 0.36 -7.85
C GLU A 411 12.91 -0.79 -8.40
N THR A 412 13.40 -2.03 -8.27
CA THR A 412 12.64 -3.23 -8.64
C THR A 412 11.32 -3.32 -7.87
N GLN A 413 11.33 -3.00 -6.57
CA GLN A 413 10.13 -2.97 -5.72
C GLN A 413 9.10 -1.98 -6.24
N GLY A 414 9.49 -0.74 -6.46
CA GLY A 414 8.61 0.32 -6.96
C GLY A 414 7.99 -0.06 -8.30
N ARG A 415 8.82 -0.46 -9.27
CA ARG A 415 8.39 -0.81 -10.62
C ARG A 415 7.44 -2.01 -10.64
N MET A 416 7.79 -3.09 -9.93
CA MET A 416 6.95 -4.29 -9.85
C MET A 416 5.60 -3.99 -9.18
N MET A 417 5.59 -3.25 -8.09
CA MET A 417 4.34 -2.85 -7.43
C MET A 417 3.48 -1.96 -8.33
N SER A 418 4.09 -1.02 -9.07
CA SER A 418 3.38 -0.16 -10.02
C SER A 418 2.67 -0.97 -11.09
N VAL A 419 3.38 -1.92 -11.71
CA VAL A 419 2.82 -2.78 -12.75
C VAL A 419 1.72 -3.68 -12.22
N LEU A 420 1.95 -4.38 -11.09
CA LEU A 420 0.97 -5.29 -10.52
C LEU A 420 -0.30 -4.57 -10.05
N ARG A 421 -0.15 -3.41 -9.43
CA ARG A 421 -1.31 -2.62 -8.98
C ARG A 421 -2.09 -2.05 -10.16
N THR A 422 -1.40 -1.51 -11.16
CA THR A 422 -2.04 -0.95 -12.35
C THR A 422 -2.71 -2.06 -13.17
N ALA A 423 -2.09 -3.24 -13.31
CA ALA A 423 -2.72 -4.39 -13.95
C ALA A 423 -4.05 -4.73 -13.28
N ALA A 424 -4.10 -4.78 -11.95
CA ALA A 424 -5.33 -5.02 -11.21
C ALA A 424 -6.38 -3.91 -11.44
N GLN A 425 -5.98 -2.63 -11.49
CA GLN A 425 -6.88 -1.52 -11.81
C GLN A 425 -7.44 -1.61 -13.24
N GLN A 426 -6.64 -2.10 -14.19
CA GLN A 426 -7.01 -2.32 -15.59
C GLN A 426 -7.69 -3.68 -15.83
N ARG A 427 -7.88 -4.50 -14.79
CA ARG A 427 -8.43 -5.87 -14.88
C ARG A 427 -7.62 -6.80 -15.77
N VAL A 428 -6.30 -6.55 -15.85
CA VAL A 428 -5.35 -7.38 -16.58
C VAL A 428 -4.80 -8.44 -15.61
N ASP A 429 -4.75 -9.70 -16.05
CA ASP A 429 -4.07 -10.75 -15.29
C ASP A 429 -2.56 -10.48 -15.28
N ALA A 430 -2.03 -10.20 -14.10
CA ALA A 430 -0.64 -9.80 -13.92
C ALA A 430 0.34 -10.94 -14.23
N ILE A 431 -0.05 -12.20 -13.97
CA ILE A 431 0.81 -13.37 -14.25
C ILE A 431 0.90 -13.59 -15.75
N ASP A 432 -0.23 -13.53 -16.44
CA ASP A 432 -0.28 -13.61 -17.91
C ASP A 432 0.50 -12.46 -18.56
N PHE A 433 0.30 -11.22 -18.07
CA PHE A 433 1.03 -10.04 -18.54
C PHE A 433 2.56 -10.21 -18.42
N LEU A 434 3.06 -10.59 -17.25
CA LEU A 434 4.48 -10.81 -17.00
C LEU A 434 5.03 -12.00 -17.81
N THR A 435 4.20 -13.01 -18.04
CA THR A 435 4.57 -14.17 -18.88
C THR A 435 4.73 -13.77 -20.35
N ARG A 436 3.83 -12.96 -20.87
CA ARG A 436 3.93 -12.40 -22.24
C ARG A 436 5.12 -11.48 -22.37
N LEU A 437 5.36 -10.61 -21.39
CA LEU A 437 6.55 -9.77 -21.33
C LEU A 437 7.85 -10.60 -21.43
N ALA A 438 7.95 -11.68 -20.66
CA ALA A 438 9.13 -12.54 -20.65
C ALA A 438 9.34 -13.29 -21.97
N ARG A 439 8.31 -13.42 -22.79
CA ARG A 439 8.35 -14.04 -24.14
C ARG A 439 8.48 -13.02 -25.26
N ALA A 440 8.29 -11.73 -24.98
CA ALA A 440 8.38 -10.69 -25.99
C ALA A 440 9.78 -10.64 -26.62
N PRO A 441 9.91 -10.72 -27.94
CA PRO A 441 11.21 -10.72 -28.64
C PRO A 441 11.95 -9.39 -28.48
N THR A 442 11.22 -8.29 -28.48
CA THR A 442 11.75 -6.93 -28.34
C THR A 442 10.90 -6.10 -27.36
N PRO A 443 11.43 -4.97 -26.86
CA PRO A 443 10.63 -4.06 -26.03
C PRO A 443 9.38 -3.50 -26.72
N ALA A 444 9.35 -3.46 -28.06
CA ALA A 444 8.17 -3.01 -28.83
C ALA A 444 7.03 -4.04 -28.81
N ASP A 445 7.36 -5.31 -28.57
CA ASP A 445 6.38 -6.40 -28.49
C ASP A 445 5.81 -6.59 -27.08
N VAL A 446 6.17 -5.70 -26.15
CA VAL A 446 5.63 -5.73 -24.78
C VAL A 446 4.13 -5.44 -24.84
N PRO A 447 3.28 -6.29 -24.25
CA PRO A 447 1.85 -6.06 -24.29
C PRO A 447 1.48 -4.74 -23.60
N PRO A 448 0.51 -3.98 -24.14
CA PRO A 448 0.06 -2.75 -23.49
C PRO A 448 -0.63 -3.09 -22.16
N LEU A 449 -0.38 -2.27 -21.16
CA LEU A 449 -1.06 -2.37 -19.87
C LEU A 449 -2.37 -1.58 -19.87
N PHE A 450 -2.45 -0.56 -20.69
CA PHE A 450 -3.64 0.26 -20.91
C PHE A 450 -4.27 -0.10 -22.27
N THR A 451 -5.55 -0.42 -22.25
CA THR A 451 -6.39 -0.62 -23.44
C THR A 451 -7.25 0.60 -23.67
#